data_45390a4bbb6ec31a7608fe776810c16a
#
_entry.id   45390a4bbb6ec31a7608fe776810c16a
#
_cell.length_a   1.000
_cell.length_b   1.000
_cell.length_c   1.000
_cell.angle_alpha   90.00
_cell.angle_beta   90.00
_cell.angle_gamma   90.00
#
_symmetry.space_group_name_H-M   'P 1'
#
loop_
_entity.id
_entity.type
_entity.pdbx_description
1 polymer ?
#
loop_
_entity_poly.entity_id
_entity_poly.type
_entity_poly.pdbx_seq_one_letter_code
_entity_poly.pdbx_strand_id
1 'polypeptide(L)'
;PAPWRDPASAEVDAFAHTHADTVAFHTFLQWCAARALGDAQHAARRAGMATGLIADLAVGSDRAGSDAWAHGATLLRGVSLGAPPDLFNAAGQAWGVTTWTPDALRSEGFVPFIELLRAAFAHAGGIRIDHVLGFARMWIVPDGGSPRDGAYLRYPVDDLMRLVALEAARHRALAIGEDLGTVPAGFRERLGAQGVAGMRVLWFERDAGGAFRQPSEWDRDAIATTSTHDLPTVAGWWRGVDLAWRQAAAQVAAQHDEPDRHDVAAPAPDDASAHDSDEIVQARGHDTAPCPESRNAAPPDTPPGLPAAHAERAAERAA
;
A
#
# COMPACT_ATOMS: atom_id res chain seq x y z
N PRO A 1 17.12 -16.91 13.41
CA PRO A 1 17.76 -17.05 14.70
C PRO A 1 17.83 -15.72 15.44
N ALA A 2 17.73 -15.72 16.80
CA ALA A 2 17.67 -14.49 17.60
C ALA A 2 18.89 -13.56 17.41
N PRO A 3 20.14 -14.07 17.28
CA PRO A 3 21.32 -13.22 17.12
C PRO A 3 21.33 -12.37 15.84
N TRP A 4 20.62 -12.77 14.81
CA TRP A 4 20.61 -12.10 13.49
C TRP A 4 19.45 -11.09 13.34
N ARG A 5 18.70 -10.86 14.40
CA ARG A 5 17.61 -9.87 14.40
C ARG A 5 18.09 -8.45 14.64
N ASP A 6 19.27 -8.30 15.22
CA ASP A 6 19.93 -7.01 15.45
C ASP A 6 20.99 -6.78 14.36
N PRO A 7 20.78 -5.82 13.43
CA PRO A 7 21.74 -5.53 12.37
C PRO A 7 23.10 -5.07 12.91
N ALA A 8 23.18 -4.57 14.13
CA ALA A 8 24.41 -4.11 14.75
C ALA A 8 25.14 -5.20 15.59
N SER A 9 24.65 -6.45 15.56
CA SER A 9 25.25 -7.54 16.33
C SER A 9 26.56 -8.02 15.72
N ALA A 10 27.46 -8.53 16.56
CA ALA A 10 28.72 -9.14 16.13
C ALA A 10 28.52 -10.36 15.22
N GLU A 11 27.40 -11.06 15.39
CA GLU A 11 27.02 -12.21 14.57
C GLU A 11 26.66 -11.79 13.14
N VAL A 12 25.99 -10.63 12.96
CA VAL A 12 25.70 -10.07 11.63
C VAL A 12 26.99 -9.62 10.96
N ASP A 13 27.90 -8.97 11.68
CA ASP A 13 29.23 -8.59 11.16
C ASP A 13 30.03 -9.83 10.72
N ALA A 14 30.08 -10.86 11.54
CA ALA A 14 30.76 -12.12 11.21
C ALA A 14 30.13 -12.81 9.98
N PHE A 15 28.80 -12.79 9.88
CA PHE A 15 28.08 -13.30 8.71
C PHE A 15 28.44 -12.53 7.45
N ALA A 16 28.43 -11.18 7.51
CA ALA A 16 28.76 -10.32 6.38
C ALA A 16 30.20 -10.55 5.88
N HIS A 17 31.16 -10.73 6.79
CA HIS A 17 32.53 -11.07 6.43
C HIS A 17 32.65 -12.46 5.80
N THR A 18 31.98 -13.46 6.37
CA THR A 18 32.02 -14.84 5.85
C THR A 18 31.37 -14.95 4.47
N HIS A 19 30.36 -14.13 4.19
CA HIS A 19 29.61 -14.14 2.93
C HIS A 19 29.83 -12.84 2.12
N ALA A 20 31.04 -12.29 2.15
CA ALA A 20 31.36 -11.01 1.52
C ALA A 20 31.01 -10.95 0.03
N ASP A 21 31.20 -12.03 -0.72
CA ASP A 21 30.86 -12.10 -2.15
C ASP A 21 29.35 -12.00 -2.37
N THR A 22 28.53 -12.63 -1.50
CA THR A 22 27.08 -12.54 -1.56
C THR A 22 26.58 -11.13 -1.23
N VAL A 23 27.17 -10.52 -0.20
CA VAL A 23 26.86 -9.11 0.16
C VAL A 23 27.24 -8.17 -1.00
N ALA A 24 28.43 -8.35 -1.59
CA ALA A 24 28.86 -7.57 -2.74
C ALA A 24 27.95 -7.76 -3.96
N PHE A 25 27.47 -8.97 -4.20
CA PHE A 25 26.50 -9.24 -5.27
C PHE A 25 25.19 -8.48 -5.08
N HIS A 26 24.59 -8.52 -3.88
CA HIS A 26 23.37 -7.77 -3.61
C HIS A 26 23.60 -6.25 -3.67
N THR A 27 24.73 -5.76 -3.21
CA THR A 27 25.13 -4.35 -3.36
C THR A 27 25.24 -3.94 -4.82
N PHE A 28 25.81 -4.82 -5.67
CA PHE A 28 25.89 -4.59 -7.11
C PHE A 28 24.49 -4.55 -7.75
N LEU A 29 23.55 -5.42 -7.34
CA LEU A 29 22.17 -5.38 -7.84
C LEU A 29 21.49 -4.05 -7.49
N GLN A 30 21.66 -3.52 -6.26
CA GLN A 30 21.14 -2.21 -5.88
C GLN A 30 21.77 -1.08 -6.70
N TRP A 31 23.07 -1.13 -6.96
CA TRP A 31 23.73 -0.18 -7.83
C TRP A 31 23.18 -0.25 -9.27
N CYS A 32 22.96 -1.44 -9.82
CA CYS A 32 22.34 -1.61 -11.14
C CYS A 32 20.93 -1.00 -11.18
N ALA A 33 20.11 -1.23 -10.17
CA ALA A 33 18.75 -0.69 -10.07
C ALA A 33 18.76 0.85 -10.02
N ALA A 34 19.60 1.43 -9.15
CA ALA A 34 19.75 2.89 -9.04
C ALA A 34 20.21 3.50 -10.37
N ARG A 35 21.18 2.87 -11.04
CA ARG A 35 21.67 3.32 -12.35
C ARG A 35 20.58 3.24 -13.42
N ALA A 36 19.86 2.14 -13.50
CA ALA A 36 18.78 1.95 -14.47
C ALA A 36 17.65 2.99 -14.29
N LEU A 37 17.26 3.30 -13.06
CA LEU A 37 16.30 4.37 -12.76
C LEU A 37 16.82 5.74 -13.19
N GLY A 38 18.09 6.05 -12.88
CA GLY A 38 18.73 7.29 -13.31
C GLY A 38 18.79 7.44 -14.84
N ASP A 39 19.17 6.37 -15.54
CA ASP A 39 19.23 6.35 -17.01
C ASP A 39 17.82 6.52 -17.63
N ALA A 40 16.79 5.89 -17.04
CA ALA A 40 15.40 6.05 -17.45
C ALA A 40 14.90 7.50 -17.26
N GLN A 41 15.18 8.12 -16.11
CA GLN A 41 14.86 9.53 -15.87
C GLN A 41 15.57 10.46 -16.87
N HIS A 42 16.84 10.23 -17.14
CA HIS A 42 17.58 11.00 -18.14
C HIS A 42 17.01 10.80 -19.56
N ALA A 43 16.64 9.58 -19.92
CA ALA A 43 16.02 9.29 -21.21
C ALA A 43 14.66 10.00 -21.37
N ALA A 44 13.82 9.96 -20.34
CA ALA A 44 12.53 10.66 -20.31
C ALA A 44 12.72 12.18 -20.49
N ARG A 45 13.67 12.79 -19.77
CA ARG A 45 13.99 14.22 -19.92
C ARG A 45 14.50 14.56 -21.32
N ARG A 46 15.40 13.76 -21.91
CA ARG A 46 15.87 13.95 -23.28
C ARG A 46 14.77 13.80 -24.33
N ALA A 47 13.76 12.96 -24.06
CA ALA A 47 12.58 12.83 -24.91
C ALA A 47 11.57 13.99 -24.77
N GLY A 48 11.89 15.02 -23.97
CA GLY A 48 11.06 16.22 -23.81
C GLY A 48 10.02 16.14 -22.70
N MET A 49 10.03 15.10 -21.86
CA MET A 49 9.15 15.03 -20.68
C MET A 49 9.59 16.05 -19.64
N ALA A 50 8.75 17.02 -19.34
CA ALA A 50 9.07 18.11 -18.41
C ALA A 50 9.37 17.62 -16.99
N THR A 51 8.68 16.61 -16.50
CA THR A 51 8.91 16.00 -15.18
C THR A 51 9.77 14.74 -15.27
N GLY A 52 9.63 13.96 -16.34
CA GLY A 52 10.19 12.62 -16.46
C GLY A 52 9.39 11.63 -15.61
N LEU A 53 10.10 10.80 -14.84
CA LEU A 53 9.49 9.79 -13.98
C LEU A 53 8.88 10.42 -12.71
N ILE A 54 7.80 9.84 -12.24
CA ILE A 54 7.24 10.05 -10.92
C ILE A 54 7.34 8.71 -10.19
N ALA A 55 8.13 8.68 -9.11
CA ALA A 55 8.29 7.48 -8.29
C ALA A 55 7.08 7.34 -7.36
N ASP A 56 6.69 6.10 -7.05
CA ASP A 56 5.64 5.81 -6.07
C ASP A 56 6.27 5.48 -4.72
N LEU A 57 5.91 6.25 -3.69
CA LEU A 57 6.35 6.04 -2.32
C LEU A 57 5.27 5.25 -1.59
N ALA A 58 5.57 3.99 -1.29
CA ALA A 58 4.65 3.08 -0.62
C ALA A 58 4.27 3.58 0.78
N VAL A 59 3.06 3.24 1.23
CA VAL A 59 2.51 3.62 2.55
C VAL A 59 3.31 3.04 3.73
N GLY A 60 4.04 1.96 3.51
CA GLY A 60 4.85 1.27 4.52
C GLY A 60 5.75 0.22 3.91
N SER A 61 6.52 -0.45 4.77
CA SER A 61 7.48 -1.49 4.40
C SER A 61 6.97 -2.88 4.74
N ASP A 62 7.44 -3.88 4.00
CA ASP A 62 7.22 -5.29 4.35
C ASP A 62 7.79 -5.59 5.75
N ARG A 63 6.99 -6.21 6.59
CA ARG A 63 7.33 -6.55 7.99
C ARG A 63 8.48 -7.57 8.10
N ALA A 64 8.73 -8.33 7.06
CA ALA A 64 9.84 -9.28 6.94
C ALA A 64 10.95 -8.78 5.99
N GLY A 65 10.82 -7.56 5.47
CA GLY A 65 11.76 -6.95 4.54
C GLY A 65 13.02 -6.36 5.20
N SER A 66 13.92 -5.86 4.35
CA SER A 66 15.20 -5.26 4.76
C SER A 66 15.01 -4.03 5.65
N ASP A 67 14.04 -3.17 5.34
CA ASP A 67 13.74 -1.97 6.15
C ASP A 67 13.28 -2.34 7.56
N ALA A 68 12.38 -3.35 7.65
CA ALA A 68 11.90 -3.85 8.92
C ALA A 68 13.01 -4.51 9.75
N TRP A 69 13.97 -5.13 9.11
CA TRP A 69 15.15 -5.67 9.77
C TRP A 69 16.11 -4.55 10.22
N ALA A 70 16.42 -3.60 9.35
CA ALA A 70 17.35 -2.51 9.63
C ALA A 70 16.85 -1.54 10.73
N HIS A 71 15.55 -1.27 10.74
CA HIS A 71 14.91 -0.30 11.63
C HIS A 71 13.96 -0.94 12.67
N GLY A 72 14.08 -2.24 12.91
CA GLY A 72 13.10 -3.03 13.67
C GLY A 72 12.78 -2.53 15.09
N ALA A 73 13.66 -1.76 15.73
CA ALA A 73 13.41 -1.18 17.05
C ALA A 73 12.43 0.01 17.00
N THR A 74 12.30 0.67 15.85
CA THR A 74 11.57 1.94 15.69
C THR A 74 10.23 1.76 14.94
N LEU A 75 9.99 0.58 14.40
CA LEU A 75 8.77 0.25 13.66
C LEU A 75 7.64 -0.23 14.58
N LEU A 76 6.40 -0.06 14.11
CA LEU A 76 5.22 -0.65 14.73
C LEU A 76 5.33 -2.18 14.71
N ARG A 77 5.00 -2.82 15.84
CA ARG A 77 5.02 -4.28 15.99
C ARG A 77 3.67 -4.78 16.50
N GLY A 78 3.31 -6.00 16.14
CA GLY A 78 2.05 -6.63 16.56
C GLY A 78 0.82 -6.02 15.90
N VAL A 79 1.03 -5.19 14.87
CA VAL A 79 -0.04 -4.53 14.10
C VAL A 79 0.31 -4.47 12.62
N SER A 80 -0.71 -4.34 11.78
CA SER A 80 -0.61 -4.02 10.36
C SER A 80 -1.19 -2.64 10.10
N LEU A 81 -0.65 -1.91 9.13
CA LEU A 81 -1.34 -0.75 8.56
C LEU A 81 -2.57 -1.22 7.78
N GLY A 82 -3.57 -0.34 7.66
CA GLY A 82 -4.79 -0.67 6.95
C GLY A 82 -5.73 0.52 6.79
N ALA A 83 -6.99 0.22 6.52
CA ALA A 83 -8.07 1.19 6.46
C ALA A 83 -9.30 0.67 7.22
N PRO A 84 -10.07 1.56 7.89
CA PRO A 84 -11.31 1.17 8.52
C PRO A 84 -12.36 0.77 7.48
N PRO A 85 -13.44 0.08 7.89
CA PRO A 85 -14.61 -0.10 7.04
C PRO A 85 -15.14 1.22 6.48
N ASP A 86 -15.45 1.25 5.20
CA ASP A 86 -16.03 2.39 4.51
C ASP A 86 -17.11 1.97 3.50
N LEU A 87 -17.62 2.92 2.71
CA LEU A 87 -18.65 2.67 1.70
C LEU A 87 -18.18 1.76 0.54
N PHE A 88 -16.88 1.73 0.29
CA PHE A 88 -16.29 0.94 -0.81
C PHE A 88 -15.81 -0.42 -0.33
N ASN A 89 -15.40 -0.51 0.95
CA ASN A 89 -14.95 -1.75 1.57
C ASN A 89 -15.54 -1.88 2.99
N ALA A 90 -16.70 -2.51 3.09
CA ALA A 90 -17.41 -2.70 4.36
C ALA A 90 -16.66 -3.60 5.37
N ALA A 91 -15.68 -4.38 4.93
CA ALA A 91 -14.85 -5.21 5.80
C ALA A 91 -13.67 -4.42 6.40
N GLY A 92 -13.28 -3.29 5.78
CA GLY A 92 -12.01 -2.62 6.04
C GLY A 92 -10.83 -3.36 5.40
N GLN A 93 -9.61 -2.89 5.64
CA GLN A 93 -8.42 -3.47 5.02
C GLN A 93 -7.29 -3.61 6.04
N ALA A 94 -6.53 -4.70 5.95
CA ALA A 94 -5.23 -4.87 6.57
C ALA A 94 -4.21 -5.13 5.45
N TRP A 95 -3.21 -4.25 5.32
CA TRP A 95 -2.29 -4.25 4.16
C TRP A 95 -1.04 -5.12 4.37
N GLY A 96 -0.84 -5.64 5.58
CA GLY A 96 0.29 -6.51 5.91
C GLY A 96 1.63 -5.78 6.07
N VAL A 97 1.65 -4.46 5.98
CA VAL A 97 2.86 -3.62 6.06
C VAL A 97 2.97 -2.90 7.41
N THR A 98 4.15 -2.36 7.70
CA THR A 98 4.47 -1.59 8.90
C THR A 98 5.10 -0.25 8.55
N THR A 99 5.20 0.65 9.53
CA THR A 99 5.89 1.93 9.43
C THR A 99 6.47 2.34 10.80
N TRP A 100 7.21 3.44 10.85
CA TRP A 100 7.80 3.95 12.10
C TRP A 100 6.73 4.37 13.10
N THR A 101 7.02 4.19 14.39
CA THR A 101 6.20 4.80 15.44
C THR A 101 6.36 6.33 15.42
N PRO A 102 5.31 7.10 15.76
CA PRO A 102 5.42 8.56 15.81
C PRO A 102 6.50 9.07 16.77
N ASP A 103 6.72 8.33 17.87
CA ASP A 103 7.72 8.71 18.88
C ASP A 103 9.14 8.42 18.40
N ALA A 104 9.38 7.31 17.69
CA ALA A 104 10.67 7.02 17.08
C ALA A 104 11.03 8.06 16.02
N LEU A 105 10.07 8.45 15.17
CA LEU A 105 10.30 9.52 14.18
C LEU A 105 10.80 10.80 14.86
N ARG A 106 10.18 11.22 15.98
CA ARG A 106 10.58 12.43 16.70
C ARG A 106 11.93 12.27 17.40
N SER A 107 12.14 11.15 18.08
CA SER A 107 13.39 10.91 18.84
C SER A 107 14.62 10.80 17.94
N GLU A 108 14.44 10.30 16.71
CA GLU A 108 15.49 10.20 15.70
C GLU A 108 15.57 11.42 14.77
N GLY A 109 14.88 12.51 15.09
CA GLY A 109 14.87 13.73 14.27
C GLY A 109 14.37 13.52 12.85
N PHE A 110 13.47 12.56 12.65
CA PHE A 110 12.90 12.17 11.36
C PHE A 110 13.93 11.64 10.34
N VAL A 111 15.14 11.28 10.76
CA VAL A 111 16.21 10.84 9.85
C VAL A 111 15.76 9.72 8.92
N PRO A 112 15.11 8.62 9.37
CA PRO A 112 14.70 7.55 8.48
C PRO A 112 13.71 8.01 7.40
N PHE A 113 12.77 8.88 7.75
CA PHE A 113 11.81 9.42 6.79
C PHE A 113 12.47 10.37 5.79
N ILE A 114 13.44 11.19 6.22
CA ILE A 114 14.21 12.07 5.34
C ILE A 114 15.03 11.24 4.34
N GLU A 115 15.65 10.17 4.78
CA GLU A 115 16.43 9.26 3.92
C GLU A 115 15.54 8.55 2.91
N LEU A 116 14.36 8.11 3.31
CA LEU A 116 13.35 7.55 2.43
C LEU A 116 12.93 8.54 1.33
N LEU A 117 12.63 9.79 1.69
CA LEU A 117 12.28 10.84 0.74
C LEU A 117 13.42 11.10 -0.25
N ARG A 118 14.66 11.21 0.24
CA ARG A 118 15.84 11.41 -0.61
C ARG A 118 16.06 10.27 -1.58
N ALA A 119 15.89 9.02 -1.13
CA ALA A 119 15.97 7.86 -2.00
C ALA A 119 14.89 7.88 -3.09
N ALA A 120 13.64 8.22 -2.73
CA ALA A 120 12.53 8.32 -3.67
C ALA A 120 12.74 9.43 -4.72
N PHE A 121 13.25 10.59 -4.32
CA PHE A 121 13.53 11.71 -5.23
C PHE A 121 14.82 11.54 -6.07
N ALA A 122 15.75 10.65 -5.69
CA ALA A 122 17.08 10.57 -6.29
C ALA A 122 17.07 10.38 -7.81
N HIS A 123 16.09 9.65 -8.33
CA HIS A 123 16.01 9.24 -9.74
C HIS A 123 14.67 9.59 -10.38
N ALA A 124 13.94 10.57 -9.84
CA ALA A 124 12.62 10.96 -10.34
C ALA A 124 12.47 12.49 -10.38
N GLY A 125 11.56 12.97 -11.21
CA GLY A 125 11.16 14.38 -11.24
C GLY A 125 9.98 14.68 -10.34
N GLY A 126 9.44 13.68 -9.65
CA GLY A 126 8.40 13.79 -8.64
C GLY A 126 8.21 12.47 -7.91
N ILE A 127 7.45 12.55 -6.82
CA ILE A 127 6.97 11.35 -6.09
C ILE A 127 5.46 11.41 -5.92
N ARG A 128 4.79 10.25 -5.96
CA ARG A 128 3.45 10.04 -5.44
C ARG A 128 3.58 9.40 -4.07
N ILE A 129 3.01 10.02 -3.07
CA ILE A 129 2.98 9.49 -1.70
C ILE A 129 1.67 8.75 -1.54
N ASP A 130 1.78 7.43 -1.42
CA ASP A 130 0.64 6.56 -1.20
C ASP A 130 0.00 6.82 0.16
N HIS A 131 -1.33 6.91 0.18
CA HIS A 131 -2.13 7.16 1.39
C HIS A 131 -1.59 8.32 2.25
N VAL A 132 -1.42 9.51 1.65
CA VAL A 132 -0.85 10.69 2.35
C VAL A 132 -1.64 11.10 3.60
N LEU A 133 -2.89 10.66 3.74
CA LEU A 133 -3.70 10.80 4.97
C LEU A 133 -3.01 10.19 6.20
N GLY A 134 -2.14 9.19 5.98
CA GLY A 134 -1.31 8.56 6.99
C GLY A 134 -0.40 9.54 7.73
N PHE A 135 -0.04 10.68 7.12
CA PHE A 135 0.73 11.74 7.80
C PHE A 135 -0.04 12.40 8.94
N ALA A 136 -1.37 12.38 8.90
CA ALA A 136 -2.20 12.88 10.00
C ALA A 136 -2.58 11.74 10.96
N ARG A 137 -2.98 10.62 10.41
CA ARG A 137 -3.41 9.46 11.18
C ARG A 137 -3.35 8.20 10.32
N MET A 138 -2.80 7.13 10.86
CA MET A 138 -2.75 5.83 10.23
C MET A 138 -3.71 4.86 10.95
N TRP A 139 -4.51 4.13 10.20
CA TRP A 139 -5.30 3.04 10.74
C TRP A 139 -4.39 1.85 11.00
N ILE A 140 -4.39 1.35 12.24
CA ILE A 140 -3.61 0.18 12.65
C ILE A 140 -4.56 -0.93 13.06
N VAL A 141 -4.27 -2.14 12.60
CA VAL A 141 -5.05 -3.36 12.85
C VAL A 141 -4.18 -4.32 13.65
N PRO A 142 -4.63 -4.84 14.81
CA PRO A 142 -3.90 -5.85 15.57
C PRO A 142 -3.64 -7.10 14.73
N ASP A 143 -2.47 -7.73 14.89
CA ASP A 143 -2.15 -9.00 14.23
C ASP A 143 -3.17 -10.07 14.60
N GLY A 144 -3.71 -10.73 13.58
CA GLY A 144 -4.77 -11.73 13.73
C GLY A 144 -6.16 -11.16 14.05
N GLY A 145 -6.28 -9.83 14.19
CA GLY A 145 -7.56 -9.13 14.37
C GLY A 145 -8.24 -8.78 13.05
N SER A 146 -9.52 -8.43 13.14
CA SER A 146 -10.27 -7.87 12.02
C SER A 146 -9.86 -6.41 11.77
N PRO A 147 -9.90 -5.92 10.52
CA PRO A 147 -9.77 -4.48 10.25
C PRO A 147 -10.77 -3.61 11.01
N ARG A 148 -11.90 -4.16 11.44
CA ARG A 148 -12.91 -3.48 12.28
C ARG A 148 -12.42 -3.20 13.71
N ASP A 149 -11.46 -3.99 14.21
CA ASP A 149 -10.90 -3.87 15.55
C ASP A 149 -9.74 -2.88 15.64
N GLY A 150 -9.46 -2.21 14.53
CA GLY A 150 -8.37 -1.24 14.42
C GLY A 150 -8.63 0.08 15.13
N ALA A 151 -7.61 0.90 15.18
CA ALA A 151 -7.67 2.24 15.75
C ALA A 151 -6.77 3.21 14.97
N TYR A 152 -7.09 4.51 15.03
CA TYR A 152 -6.22 5.53 14.46
C TYR A 152 -5.06 5.89 15.39
N LEU A 153 -3.85 5.74 14.88
CA LEU A 153 -2.63 6.29 15.46
C LEU A 153 -2.32 7.64 14.82
N ARG A 154 -2.13 8.68 15.63
CA ARG A 154 -1.82 10.04 15.13
C ARG A 154 -0.34 10.21 14.85
N TYR A 155 -0.04 10.93 13.78
CA TYR A 155 1.30 11.25 13.34
C TYR A 155 1.57 12.77 13.37
N PRO A 156 2.85 13.21 13.38
CA PRO A 156 3.25 14.63 13.39
C PRO A 156 3.11 15.24 11.99
N VAL A 157 1.87 15.43 11.54
CA VAL A 157 1.51 15.81 10.18
C VAL A 157 2.24 17.06 9.66
N ASP A 158 2.38 18.08 10.50
CA ASP A 158 3.02 19.34 10.07
C ASP A 158 4.52 19.14 9.81
N ASP A 159 5.19 18.34 10.61
CA ASP A 159 6.62 18.05 10.43
C ASP A 159 6.83 17.19 9.18
N LEU A 160 6.03 16.13 8.99
CA LEU A 160 6.12 15.26 7.82
C LEU A 160 5.85 16.04 6.51
N MET A 161 4.82 16.88 6.47
CA MET A 161 4.51 17.72 5.31
C MET A 161 5.63 18.73 5.00
N ARG A 162 6.20 19.38 6.02
CA ARG A 162 7.34 20.30 5.84
C ARG A 162 8.57 19.59 5.31
N LEU A 163 8.85 18.37 5.77
CA LEU A 163 9.96 17.57 5.26
C LEU A 163 9.75 17.18 3.80
N VAL A 164 8.55 16.79 3.40
CA VAL A 164 8.22 16.54 1.99
C VAL A 164 8.45 17.80 1.16
N ALA A 165 7.93 18.95 1.58
CA ALA A 165 8.11 20.22 0.88
C ALA A 165 9.60 20.60 0.76
N LEU A 166 10.37 20.42 1.83
CA LEU A 166 11.81 20.72 1.86
C LEU A 166 12.60 19.82 0.89
N GLU A 167 12.37 18.50 0.93
CA GLU A 167 13.10 17.58 0.07
C GLU A 167 12.64 17.70 -1.39
N ALA A 168 11.35 17.95 -1.65
CA ALA A 168 10.86 18.26 -2.99
C ALA A 168 11.53 19.51 -3.57
N ALA A 169 11.65 20.59 -2.78
CA ALA A 169 12.34 21.81 -3.19
C ALA A 169 13.83 21.58 -3.47
N ARG A 170 14.52 20.80 -2.61
CA ARG A 170 15.94 20.45 -2.77
C ARG A 170 16.21 19.69 -4.07
N HIS A 171 15.31 18.78 -4.42
CA HIS A 171 15.38 17.97 -5.65
C HIS A 171 14.77 18.65 -6.87
N ARG A 172 14.13 19.82 -6.70
CA ARG A 172 13.37 20.51 -7.77
C ARG A 172 12.36 19.57 -8.42
N ALA A 173 11.62 18.85 -7.60
CA ALA A 173 10.72 17.78 -7.97
C ALA A 173 9.30 18.05 -7.46
N LEU A 174 8.32 17.39 -8.08
CA LEU A 174 6.93 17.45 -7.66
C LEU A 174 6.69 16.50 -6.48
N ALA A 175 5.84 16.91 -5.54
CA ALA A 175 5.26 16.02 -4.54
C ALA A 175 3.75 15.92 -4.76
N ILE A 176 3.24 14.70 -4.84
CA ILE A 176 1.83 14.38 -5.05
C ILE A 176 1.40 13.50 -3.89
N GLY A 177 0.35 13.87 -3.18
CA GLY A 177 -0.24 13.04 -2.13
C GLY A 177 -1.50 12.35 -2.64
N GLU A 178 -1.56 11.04 -2.50
CA GLU A 178 -2.80 10.30 -2.73
C GLU A 178 -3.75 10.58 -1.54
N ASP A 179 -4.74 11.44 -1.79
CA ASP A 179 -5.71 11.96 -0.80
C ASP A 179 -7.12 11.40 -1.04
N LEU A 180 -7.20 10.12 -1.41
CA LEU A 180 -8.46 9.41 -1.62
C LEU A 180 -9.01 8.84 -0.30
N GLY A 181 -10.31 8.53 -0.28
CA GLY A 181 -10.99 7.97 0.89
C GLY A 181 -11.57 9.02 1.84
N THR A 182 -11.58 8.74 3.15
CA THR A 182 -12.18 9.62 4.17
C THR A 182 -11.22 10.73 4.58
N VAL A 183 -11.24 11.81 3.83
CA VAL A 183 -10.33 12.96 4.02
C VAL A 183 -10.80 13.82 5.19
N PRO A 184 -9.95 14.08 6.21
CA PRO A 184 -10.28 15.01 7.28
C PRO A 184 -10.48 16.43 6.76
N ALA A 185 -11.40 17.20 7.39
CA ALA A 185 -11.62 18.60 7.05
C ALA A 185 -10.31 19.41 7.17
N GLY A 186 -10.04 20.28 6.18
CA GLY A 186 -8.85 21.14 6.15
C GLY A 186 -7.55 20.40 5.76
N PHE A 187 -7.59 19.09 5.46
CA PHE A 187 -6.37 18.34 5.11
C PHE A 187 -5.84 18.72 3.73
N ARG A 188 -6.73 18.89 2.72
CA ARG A 188 -6.34 19.27 1.36
C ARG A 188 -5.76 20.67 1.30
N GLU A 189 -6.34 21.60 2.02
CA GLU A 189 -5.83 22.97 2.16
C GLU A 189 -4.43 22.97 2.79
N ARG A 190 -4.21 22.08 3.77
CA ARG A 190 -2.91 21.92 4.42
C ARG A 190 -1.87 21.32 3.46
N LEU A 191 -2.24 20.34 2.63
CA LEU A 191 -1.39 19.81 1.56
C LEU A 191 -0.98 20.90 0.58
N GLY A 192 -1.96 21.63 0.03
CA GLY A 192 -1.72 22.70 -0.94
C GLY A 192 -0.84 23.82 -0.38
N ALA A 193 -1.02 24.19 0.89
CA ALA A 193 -0.20 25.19 1.56
C ALA A 193 1.29 24.79 1.67
N GLN A 194 1.60 23.50 1.59
CA GLN A 194 2.98 22.97 1.56
C GLN A 194 3.47 22.65 0.12
N GLY A 195 2.69 23.00 -0.89
CA GLY A 195 3.04 22.73 -2.29
C GLY A 195 2.96 21.25 -2.68
N VAL A 196 2.22 20.43 -1.93
CA VAL A 196 1.94 19.04 -2.25
C VAL A 196 0.62 18.98 -3.01
N ALA A 197 0.65 18.50 -4.26
CA ALA A 197 -0.55 18.34 -5.07
C ALA A 197 -1.39 17.16 -4.58
N GLY A 198 -2.72 17.30 -4.58
CA GLY A 198 -3.63 16.18 -4.35
C GLY A 198 -3.83 15.31 -5.60
N MET A 199 -4.67 14.30 -5.50
CA MET A 199 -5.10 13.47 -6.64
C MET A 199 -6.62 13.60 -6.87
N ARG A 200 -7.01 13.71 -8.13
CA ARG A 200 -8.42 13.64 -8.56
C ARG A 200 -8.54 12.51 -9.57
N VAL A 201 -9.39 11.56 -9.23
CA VAL A 201 -9.62 10.37 -10.05
C VAL A 201 -11.02 10.45 -10.63
N LEU A 202 -11.17 10.35 -11.93
CA LEU A 202 -12.42 10.49 -12.67
C LEU A 202 -13.62 9.78 -12.00
N TRP A 203 -13.40 8.57 -11.50
CA TRP A 203 -14.47 7.75 -10.91
C TRP A 203 -15.11 8.38 -9.67
N PHE A 204 -14.39 9.24 -8.96
CA PHE A 204 -14.83 9.88 -7.72
C PHE A 204 -15.26 11.34 -7.90
N GLU A 205 -14.97 11.95 -9.06
CA GLU A 205 -15.35 13.33 -9.35
C GLU A 205 -16.79 13.39 -9.85
N ARG A 206 -17.73 13.26 -8.90
CA ARG A 206 -19.17 13.28 -9.15
C ARG A 206 -19.84 14.37 -8.34
N ASP A 207 -20.94 14.90 -8.86
CA ASP A 207 -21.82 15.81 -8.13
C ASP A 207 -22.76 15.07 -7.16
N ALA A 208 -23.59 15.82 -6.44
CA ALA A 208 -24.56 15.24 -5.51
C ALA A 208 -25.66 14.38 -6.21
N GLY A 209 -25.86 14.57 -7.51
CA GLY A 209 -26.77 13.77 -8.33
C GLY A 209 -26.13 12.51 -8.92
N GLY A 210 -24.80 12.33 -8.70
CA GLY A 210 -24.04 11.19 -9.21
C GLY A 210 -23.48 11.38 -10.62
N ALA A 211 -23.75 12.51 -11.30
CA ALA A 211 -23.17 12.83 -12.60
C ALA A 211 -21.69 13.20 -12.49
N PHE A 212 -20.89 12.92 -13.51
CA PHE A 212 -19.50 13.31 -13.54
C PHE A 212 -19.37 14.84 -13.59
N ARG A 213 -18.50 15.38 -12.74
CA ARG A 213 -18.15 16.81 -12.76
C ARG A 213 -17.40 17.15 -14.04
N GLN A 214 -17.62 18.38 -14.54
CA GLN A 214 -16.84 18.88 -15.66
C GLN A 214 -15.36 19.07 -15.24
N PRO A 215 -14.39 18.83 -16.11
CA PRO A 215 -12.96 19.02 -15.79
C PRO A 215 -12.62 20.43 -15.30
N SER A 216 -13.37 21.45 -15.70
CA SER A 216 -13.21 22.83 -15.25
C SER A 216 -13.58 23.07 -13.79
N GLU A 217 -14.32 22.14 -13.17
CA GLU A 217 -14.74 22.18 -11.77
C GLU A 217 -13.77 21.41 -10.85
N TRP A 218 -12.79 20.72 -11.45
CA TRP A 218 -11.80 19.96 -10.68
C TRP A 218 -10.79 20.90 -10.03
N ASP A 219 -10.26 20.45 -8.89
CA ASP A 219 -9.24 21.16 -8.15
C ASP A 219 -7.98 21.38 -9.00
N ARG A 220 -7.49 22.64 -9.06
CA ARG A 220 -6.31 23.01 -9.85
C ARG A 220 -5.00 22.56 -9.21
N ASP A 221 -4.99 22.41 -7.89
CA ASP A 221 -3.81 21.99 -7.11
C ASP A 221 -3.76 20.47 -6.96
N ALA A 222 -4.21 19.74 -7.99
CA ALA A 222 -4.24 18.29 -8.00
C ALA A 222 -3.82 17.71 -9.36
N ILE A 223 -3.31 16.49 -9.32
CA ILE A 223 -3.09 15.68 -10.52
C ILE A 223 -4.40 14.99 -10.88
N ALA A 224 -4.89 15.26 -12.09
CA ALA A 224 -6.08 14.62 -12.64
C ALA A 224 -5.70 13.31 -13.34
N THR A 225 -6.36 12.21 -12.96
CA THR A 225 -6.17 10.90 -13.56
C THR A 225 -7.51 10.27 -13.94
N THR A 226 -7.50 9.42 -14.95
CA THR A 226 -8.70 8.65 -15.30
C THR A 226 -8.90 7.44 -14.40
N SER A 227 -7.80 6.90 -13.83
CA SER A 227 -7.82 5.72 -12.97
C SER A 227 -6.52 5.63 -12.17
N THR A 228 -6.44 4.66 -11.27
CA THR A 228 -5.22 4.21 -10.58
C THR A 228 -5.00 2.73 -10.87
N HIS A 229 -3.88 2.17 -10.39
CA HIS A 229 -3.61 0.72 -10.51
C HIS A 229 -4.61 -0.16 -9.73
N ASP A 230 -5.29 0.40 -8.73
CA ASP A 230 -6.30 -0.30 -7.91
C ASP A 230 -7.72 -0.23 -8.49
N LEU A 231 -7.91 0.50 -9.59
CA LEU A 231 -9.20 0.77 -10.18
C LEU A 231 -9.27 0.27 -11.63
N PRO A 232 -10.46 -0.01 -12.17
CA PRO A 232 -10.60 -0.42 -13.55
C PRO A 232 -10.10 0.67 -14.49
N THR A 233 -9.45 0.27 -15.58
CA THR A 233 -9.14 1.21 -16.67
C THR A 233 -10.44 1.74 -17.28
N VAL A 234 -10.40 2.87 -18.00
CA VAL A 234 -11.57 3.41 -18.71
C VAL A 234 -12.21 2.34 -19.62
N ALA A 235 -11.38 1.62 -20.38
CA ALA A 235 -11.87 0.54 -21.24
C ALA A 235 -12.43 -0.64 -20.44
N GLY A 236 -11.88 -0.97 -19.28
CA GLY A 236 -12.38 -1.99 -18.38
C GLY A 236 -13.75 -1.59 -17.80
N TRP A 237 -13.84 -0.37 -17.29
CA TRP A 237 -15.08 0.20 -16.77
C TRP A 237 -16.19 0.21 -17.83
N TRP A 238 -15.85 0.66 -19.04
CA TRP A 238 -16.80 0.65 -20.17
C TRP A 238 -17.39 -0.73 -20.47
N ARG A 239 -16.60 -1.78 -20.24
CA ARG A 239 -17.02 -3.19 -20.39
C ARG A 239 -17.67 -3.79 -19.14
N GLY A 240 -17.74 -3.05 -18.03
CA GLY A 240 -18.33 -3.52 -16.78
C GLY A 240 -17.43 -4.44 -15.94
N VAL A 241 -16.09 -4.35 -16.08
CA VAL A 241 -15.14 -5.16 -15.33
C VAL A 241 -15.26 -4.92 -13.82
N ASP A 242 -15.52 -3.68 -13.39
CA ASP A 242 -15.76 -3.33 -11.99
C ASP A 242 -17.02 -3.98 -11.41
N LEU A 243 -18.05 -4.19 -12.24
CA LEU A 243 -19.27 -4.90 -11.81
C LEU A 243 -18.98 -6.38 -11.57
N ALA A 244 -18.19 -7.00 -12.45
CA ALA A 244 -17.76 -8.39 -12.28
C ALA A 244 -16.89 -8.55 -11.00
N TRP A 245 -15.99 -7.62 -10.72
CA TRP A 245 -15.17 -7.62 -9.49
C TRP A 245 -16.04 -7.51 -8.23
N ARG A 246 -17.02 -6.60 -8.21
CA ARG A 246 -17.94 -6.46 -7.07
C ARG A 246 -18.76 -7.73 -6.83
N GLN A 247 -19.24 -8.38 -7.90
CA GLN A 247 -19.96 -9.63 -7.79
C GLN A 247 -19.09 -10.76 -7.24
N ALA A 248 -17.84 -10.88 -7.72
CA ALA A 248 -16.90 -11.87 -7.22
C ALA A 248 -16.55 -11.62 -5.73
N ALA A 249 -16.31 -10.37 -5.33
CA ALA A 249 -16.05 -10.02 -3.94
C ALA A 249 -17.25 -10.32 -3.02
N ALA A 250 -18.48 -10.05 -3.46
CA ALA A 250 -19.67 -10.37 -2.71
C ALA A 250 -19.87 -11.88 -2.53
N GLN A 251 -19.53 -12.69 -3.55
CA GLN A 251 -19.60 -14.16 -3.46
C GLN A 251 -18.58 -14.71 -2.46
N VAL A 252 -17.35 -14.18 -2.45
CA VAL A 252 -16.31 -14.56 -1.47
C VAL A 252 -16.75 -14.19 -0.05
N ALA A 253 -17.28 -12.98 0.15
CA ALA A 253 -17.79 -12.55 1.45
C ALA A 253 -18.92 -13.44 1.98
N ALA A 254 -19.84 -13.82 1.10
CA ALA A 254 -20.95 -14.72 1.47
C ALA A 254 -20.48 -16.13 1.86
N GLN A 255 -19.38 -16.63 1.26
CA GLN A 255 -18.79 -17.92 1.61
C GLN A 255 -18.09 -17.91 2.97
N HIS A 256 -17.58 -16.75 3.41
CA HIS A 256 -16.95 -16.60 4.72
C HIS A 256 -17.92 -16.27 5.85
N ASP A 257 -19.15 -15.89 5.54
CA ASP A 257 -20.21 -15.58 6.52
C ASP A 257 -21.11 -16.80 6.84
N GLU A 258 -20.87 -17.97 6.23
CA GLU A 258 -21.51 -19.20 6.68
C GLU A 258 -20.94 -19.59 8.06
N PRO A 259 -21.74 -19.62 9.13
CA PRO A 259 -21.27 -20.05 10.44
C PRO A 259 -20.80 -21.50 10.32
N ASP A 260 -19.60 -21.73 10.81
CA ASP A 260 -18.98 -23.05 10.92
C ASP A 260 -19.92 -23.98 11.72
N ARG A 261 -20.80 -24.68 11.00
CA ARG A 261 -21.69 -25.68 11.58
C ARG A 261 -20.89 -26.94 11.85
N HIS A 262 -19.84 -26.83 12.61
CA HIS A 262 -19.33 -27.99 13.32
C HIS A 262 -20.13 -28.12 14.63
N ASP A 263 -21.10 -28.99 14.61
CA ASP A 263 -21.71 -29.56 15.80
C ASP A 263 -20.61 -30.01 16.76
N VAL A 264 -20.30 -29.18 17.73
CA VAL A 264 -19.53 -29.60 18.91
C VAL A 264 -20.50 -30.43 19.74
N ALA A 265 -20.54 -31.73 19.45
CA ALA A 265 -21.07 -32.71 20.41
C ALA A 265 -20.26 -32.56 21.68
N ALA A 266 -20.93 -32.19 22.76
CA ALA A 266 -20.34 -32.10 24.07
C ALA A 266 -19.67 -33.43 24.48
N PRO A 267 -18.40 -33.45 24.90
CA PRO A 267 -17.82 -34.65 25.48
C PRO A 267 -18.39 -34.85 26.87
N ALA A 268 -18.81 -36.07 27.14
CA ALA A 268 -19.15 -36.57 28.48
C ALA A 268 -17.89 -36.54 29.39
N PRO A 269 -18.08 -36.34 30.70
CA PRO A 269 -16.93 -36.32 31.60
C PRO A 269 -16.54 -37.76 31.95
N ASP A 270 -15.26 -38.12 31.76
CA ASP A 270 -14.63 -39.14 32.63
C ASP A 270 -13.10 -39.21 32.45
N ASP A 271 -12.51 -39.10 33.59
CA ASP A 271 -11.32 -39.76 34.15
C ASP A 271 -9.90 -39.38 33.72
N ALA A 272 -9.22 -39.04 34.79
CA ALA A 272 -7.79 -38.82 34.92
C ALA A 272 -6.96 -40.09 34.62
N SER A 273 -5.87 -39.92 33.84
CA SER A 273 -4.58 -40.53 34.20
C SER A 273 -3.47 -39.96 33.31
N ALA A 274 -2.35 -39.65 33.98
CA ALA A 274 -1.09 -39.20 33.42
C ALA A 274 -0.47 -40.18 32.45
N HIS A 275 0.19 -39.64 31.39
CA HIS A 275 1.55 -40.10 31.04
C HIS A 275 2.23 -39.13 30.04
N ASP A 276 3.44 -38.84 30.45
CA ASP A 276 4.60 -38.27 29.78
C ASP A 276 4.86 -38.86 28.40
N SER A 277 5.20 -38.02 27.39
CA SER A 277 6.23 -38.34 26.39
C SER A 277 6.36 -37.25 25.35
N ASP A 278 7.55 -36.74 25.20
CA ASP A 278 8.11 -35.94 24.12
C ASP A 278 7.75 -36.44 22.71
N GLU A 279 7.25 -35.54 21.84
CA GLU A 279 7.35 -35.74 20.40
C GLU A 279 7.52 -34.42 19.65
N ILE A 280 8.64 -34.39 18.93
CA ILE A 280 9.14 -33.33 18.07
C ILE A 280 8.20 -33.18 16.87
N VAL A 281 7.54 -32.03 16.72
CA VAL A 281 6.79 -31.70 15.49
C VAL A 281 7.71 -31.00 14.48
N GLN A 282 8.00 -31.72 13.42
CA GLN A 282 8.67 -31.23 12.23
C GLN A 282 7.78 -30.20 11.50
N ALA A 283 8.32 -29.00 11.29
CA ALA A 283 7.71 -27.97 10.47
C ALA A 283 7.67 -28.42 9.00
N ARG A 284 6.48 -28.51 8.44
CA ARG A 284 6.27 -28.67 6.99
C ARG A 284 6.45 -27.32 6.32
N GLY A 285 7.35 -27.31 5.31
CA GLY A 285 7.59 -26.16 4.46
C GLY A 285 6.34 -25.79 3.65
N HIS A 286 6.06 -24.51 3.57
CA HIS A 286 5.10 -23.97 2.62
C HIS A 286 5.76 -23.86 1.25
N ASP A 287 5.24 -24.64 0.30
CA ASP A 287 5.49 -24.50 -1.13
C ASP A 287 4.93 -23.15 -1.60
N THR A 288 5.83 -22.25 -2.00
CA THR A 288 5.47 -21.04 -2.74
C THR A 288 5.24 -21.41 -4.19
N ALA A 289 4.00 -21.40 -4.63
CA ALA A 289 3.67 -21.51 -6.05
C ALA A 289 4.22 -20.28 -6.81
N PRO A 290 4.83 -20.47 -7.99
CA PRO A 290 5.32 -19.34 -8.79
C PRO A 290 4.17 -18.54 -9.37
N CYS A 291 4.35 -17.22 -9.35
CA CYS A 291 3.47 -16.24 -9.99
C CYS A 291 3.38 -16.55 -11.50
N PRO A 292 2.19 -16.66 -12.11
CA PRO A 292 2.08 -16.93 -13.53
C PRO A 292 2.52 -15.72 -14.35
N GLU A 293 3.44 -15.95 -15.26
CA GLU A 293 3.88 -14.99 -16.28
C GLU A 293 2.67 -14.44 -17.08
N SER A 294 2.63 -13.12 -17.23
CA SER A 294 1.67 -12.42 -18.06
C SER A 294 1.83 -12.80 -19.53
N ARG A 295 1.12 -13.81 -19.98
CA ARG A 295 0.92 -14.06 -21.41
C ARG A 295 -0.20 -13.14 -21.90
N ASN A 296 0.09 -12.36 -22.93
CA ASN A 296 -0.89 -11.66 -23.78
C ASN A 296 -1.87 -12.70 -24.35
N ALA A 297 -2.94 -12.97 -23.62
CA ALA A 297 -4.08 -13.72 -24.13
C ALA A 297 -5.13 -12.73 -24.60
N ALA A 298 -5.68 -12.97 -25.77
CA ALA A 298 -6.84 -12.27 -26.27
C ALA A 298 -7.96 -12.31 -25.21
N PRO A 299 -8.77 -11.23 -25.08
CA PRO A 299 -9.79 -11.17 -24.06
C PRO A 299 -10.79 -12.33 -24.25
N PRO A 300 -11.18 -13.01 -23.16
CA PRO A 300 -12.20 -14.03 -23.24
C PRO A 300 -13.54 -13.43 -23.68
N ASP A 301 -14.26 -14.15 -24.50
CA ASP A 301 -15.61 -13.83 -24.94
C ASP A 301 -16.52 -13.54 -23.73
N THR A 302 -17.40 -12.57 -23.89
CA THR A 302 -18.35 -12.06 -22.89
C THR A 302 -19.10 -13.21 -22.19
N PRO A 303 -19.06 -13.30 -20.85
CA PRO A 303 -19.85 -14.31 -20.14
C PRO A 303 -21.35 -14.04 -20.34
N PRO A 304 -22.17 -15.04 -20.60
CA PRO A 304 -23.61 -14.89 -20.73
C PRO A 304 -24.26 -14.63 -19.37
N GLY A 305 -24.94 -13.49 -19.22
CA GLY A 305 -25.82 -13.23 -18.08
C GLY A 305 -25.80 -11.86 -17.44
N LEU A 306 -25.73 -10.77 -18.20
CA LEU A 306 -25.74 -9.40 -17.64
C LEU A 306 -26.78 -8.45 -18.27
N PRO A 307 -28.13 -8.70 -18.18
CA PRO A 307 -29.12 -7.74 -18.71
C PRO A 307 -29.23 -6.47 -17.83
N ALA A 308 -29.18 -6.56 -16.51
CA ALA A 308 -29.39 -5.44 -15.60
C ALA A 308 -28.19 -4.46 -15.54
N ALA A 309 -27.00 -4.99 -15.50
CA ALA A 309 -25.76 -4.20 -15.47
C ALA A 309 -25.53 -3.39 -16.75
N HIS A 310 -25.98 -3.90 -17.92
CA HIS A 310 -25.93 -3.17 -19.18
C HIS A 310 -26.92 -2.00 -19.24
N ALA A 311 -28.10 -2.12 -18.61
CA ALA A 311 -29.09 -1.03 -18.54
C ALA A 311 -28.61 0.11 -17.63
N GLU A 312 -27.99 -0.19 -16.49
CA GLU A 312 -27.40 0.80 -15.57
C GLU A 312 -26.25 1.55 -16.24
N ARG A 313 -25.35 0.85 -16.95
CA ARG A 313 -24.28 1.45 -17.73
C ARG A 313 -24.76 2.24 -18.94
N ALA A 314 -25.87 1.83 -19.58
CA ALA A 314 -26.45 2.61 -20.66
C ALA A 314 -26.99 3.96 -20.19
N ALA A 315 -27.56 4.03 -19.00
CA ALA A 315 -27.97 5.28 -18.36
C ALA A 315 -26.79 6.18 -18.02
N GLU A 316 -25.71 5.63 -17.43
CA GLU A 316 -24.47 6.36 -17.15
C GLU A 316 -23.74 6.87 -18.42
N ARG A 317 -23.93 6.22 -19.58
CA ARG A 317 -23.35 6.65 -20.87
C ARG A 317 -24.13 7.79 -21.53
N ALA A 318 -25.41 7.94 -21.17
CA ALA A 318 -26.29 8.95 -21.75
C ALA A 318 -26.28 10.28 -20.97
N ALA A 319 -25.74 10.27 -19.74
CA ALA A 319 -25.51 11.45 -18.91
C ALA A 319 -24.09 12.00 -19.11
#